data_c15e83de9a3cec2b857830e9f1b80d1c
#
_entry.id   c15e83de9a3cec2b857830e9f1b80d1c
#
_cell.length_a   1.000
_cell.length_b   1.000
_cell.length_c   1.000
_cell.angle_alpha   90.00
_cell.angle_beta   90.00
_cell.angle_gamma   90.00
#
_symmetry.space_group_name_H-M   'P 1'
#
loop_
_entity.id
_entity.type
_entity.pdbx_description
1 polymer ?
#
loop_
_entity_poly.entity_id
_entity_poly.type
_entity_poly.pdbx_seq_one_letter_code
_entity_poly.pdbx_strand_id
1 'polypeptide(L)'
;MDLTQLTLDKELCSFNASTPQDWLAAGTKTRHDLHGFIRYPAMMVPTIQADILDAVIREVGRDVHVVDPFVGSGTVMTEAMRRGLPFTGVDINPLAILTCEAKAAVDAGVALDTAVVDVLDGPVALSCRPKCSFKPLFV
;
A
#
# COMPACT_ATOMS: atom_id res chain seq x y z
N MET A 1 23.61 5.18 16.47
CA MET A 1 22.91 5.34 15.19
C MET A 1 23.47 4.29 14.25
N ASP A 2 22.64 3.39 13.75
CA ASP A 2 23.08 2.29 12.91
C ASP A 2 23.51 2.84 11.53
N LEU A 3 24.55 2.25 10.93
CA LEU A 3 25.02 2.61 9.58
C LEU A 3 23.92 2.47 8.53
N THR A 4 23.04 1.47 8.66
CA THR A 4 21.88 1.24 7.79
C THR A 4 20.93 2.42 7.84
N GLN A 5 20.61 2.95 9.02
CA GLN A 5 19.75 4.13 9.17
C GLN A 5 20.36 5.35 8.49
N LEU A 6 21.67 5.57 8.67
CA LEU A 6 22.36 6.70 8.05
C LEU A 6 22.36 6.63 6.53
N THR A 7 22.45 5.43 5.95
CA THR A 7 22.43 5.21 4.50
C THR A 7 21.02 5.44 3.96
N LEU A 8 20.00 4.90 4.62
CA LEU A 8 18.60 5.12 4.25
C LEU A 8 18.23 6.60 4.32
N ASP A 9 18.63 7.32 5.36
CA ASP A 9 18.39 8.75 5.49
C ASP A 9 19.00 9.54 4.34
N LYS A 10 20.22 9.19 3.91
CA LYS A 10 20.89 9.82 2.76
C LYS A 10 20.14 9.54 1.45
N GLU A 11 19.69 8.31 1.24
CA GLU A 11 18.95 7.94 0.04
C GLU A 11 17.59 8.65 -0.02
N LEU A 12 16.85 8.69 1.07
CA LEU A 12 15.57 9.43 1.16
C LEU A 12 15.76 10.93 0.98
N CYS A 13 16.84 11.51 1.54
CA CYS A 13 17.20 12.92 1.33
C CYS A 13 17.53 13.22 -0.14
N SER A 14 18.08 12.27 -0.88
CA SER A 14 18.37 12.45 -2.30
C SER A 14 17.10 12.67 -3.14
N PHE A 15 15.99 12.06 -2.77
CA PHE A 15 14.68 12.31 -3.40
C PHE A 15 14.21 13.76 -3.19
N ASN A 16 14.53 14.37 -2.04
CA ASN A 16 14.20 15.77 -1.78
C ASN A 16 15.08 16.75 -2.56
N ALA A 17 16.34 16.40 -2.81
CA ALA A 17 17.30 17.23 -3.56
C ALA A 17 17.10 17.18 -5.08
N SER A 18 16.63 16.05 -5.61
CA SER A 18 16.38 15.81 -7.03
C SER A 18 15.07 15.07 -7.23
N THR A 19 13.96 15.79 -7.01
CA THR A 19 12.62 15.19 -7.19
C THR A 19 12.48 14.68 -8.63
N PRO A 20 12.26 13.38 -8.84
CA PRO A 20 12.06 12.83 -10.17
C PRO A 20 10.92 13.55 -10.91
N GLN A 21 11.12 13.82 -12.19
CA GLN A 21 10.09 14.44 -13.04
C GLN A 21 8.76 13.67 -13.00
N ASP A 22 8.84 12.34 -12.84
CA ASP A 22 7.67 11.49 -12.70
C ASP A 22 6.86 11.75 -11.42
N TRP A 23 7.50 12.21 -10.35
CA TRP A 23 6.79 12.61 -9.14
C TRP A 23 5.97 13.89 -9.34
N LEU A 24 6.53 14.86 -10.07
CA LEU A 24 5.84 16.11 -10.38
C LEU A 24 4.64 15.88 -11.32
N ALA A 25 4.77 14.95 -12.26
CA ALA A 25 3.72 14.58 -13.21
C ALA A 25 2.71 13.56 -12.65
N ALA A 26 2.98 12.93 -11.51
CA ALA A 26 2.19 11.80 -10.99
C ALA A 26 0.73 12.15 -10.70
N GLY A 27 0.43 13.41 -10.34
CA GLY A 27 -0.94 13.88 -10.10
C GLY A 27 -1.81 13.95 -11.36
N THR A 28 -1.21 13.96 -12.54
CA THR A 28 -1.90 14.06 -13.83
C THR A 28 -2.08 12.72 -14.53
N LYS A 29 -1.37 11.68 -14.10
CA LYS A 29 -1.44 10.34 -14.69
C LYS A 29 -2.72 9.63 -14.27
N THR A 30 -3.36 8.94 -15.21
CA THR A 30 -4.47 8.05 -14.92
C THR A 30 -4.00 6.91 -14.02
N ARG A 31 -4.76 6.64 -12.96
CA ARG A 31 -4.49 5.51 -12.07
C ARG A 31 -4.93 4.23 -12.76
N HIS A 32 -4.09 3.21 -12.73
CA HIS A 32 -4.32 1.91 -13.34
C HIS A 32 -4.41 0.81 -12.27
N ASP A 33 -4.91 -0.35 -12.67
CA ASP A 33 -5.02 -1.55 -11.84
C ASP A 33 -5.73 -1.27 -10.50
N LEU A 34 -5.22 -1.87 -9.43
CA LEU A 34 -5.77 -1.71 -8.07
C LEU A 34 -5.72 -0.27 -7.55
N HIS A 35 -4.87 0.60 -8.10
CA HIS A 35 -4.85 2.02 -7.73
C HIS A 35 -6.03 2.81 -8.32
N GLY A 36 -6.61 2.32 -9.42
CA GLY A 36 -7.81 2.88 -10.07
C GLY A 36 -9.13 2.29 -9.59
N PHE A 37 -9.08 1.30 -8.69
CA PHE A 37 -10.23 0.51 -8.25
C PHE A 37 -11.36 1.35 -7.64
N ILE A 38 -11.03 2.35 -6.84
CA ILE A 38 -11.99 3.27 -6.24
C ILE A 38 -11.41 4.68 -6.14
N ARG A 39 -12.25 5.70 -6.29
CA ARG A 39 -11.89 7.08 -5.98
C ARG A 39 -12.07 7.34 -4.49
N TYR A 40 -10.97 7.36 -3.76
CA TYR A 40 -10.92 7.67 -2.34
C TYR A 40 -10.38 9.11 -2.15
N PRO A 41 -10.92 9.91 -1.23
CA PRO A 41 -10.39 11.23 -0.93
C PRO A 41 -8.92 11.17 -0.49
N ALA A 42 -8.11 12.16 -0.90
CA ALA A 42 -6.72 12.31 -0.47
C ALA A 42 -5.84 11.06 -0.70
N MET A 43 -5.91 10.46 -1.88
CA MET A 43 -5.08 9.30 -2.23
C MET A 43 -3.62 9.70 -2.44
N MET A 44 -2.70 8.93 -1.86
CA MET A 44 -1.26 9.06 -2.12
C MET A 44 -0.92 8.74 -3.58
N VAL A 45 0.23 9.24 -4.04
CA VAL A 45 0.74 9.01 -5.39
C VAL A 45 1.46 7.64 -5.43
N PRO A 46 1.00 6.67 -6.25
CA PRO A 46 1.56 5.31 -6.24
C PRO A 46 3.06 5.26 -6.57
N THR A 47 3.51 6.04 -7.56
CA THR A 47 4.93 6.04 -7.98
C THR A 47 5.86 6.49 -6.86
N ILE A 48 5.48 7.48 -6.07
CA ILE A 48 6.27 7.94 -4.92
C ILE A 48 6.38 6.83 -3.87
N GLN A 49 5.28 6.15 -3.56
CA GLN A 49 5.27 5.06 -2.59
C GLN A 49 6.10 3.86 -3.10
N ALA A 50 6.05 3.59 -4.40
CA ALA A 50 6.85 2.58 -5.05
C ALA A 50 8.35 2.86 -4.87
N ASP A 51 8.80 4.07 -5.21
CA ASP A 51 10.22 4.47 -5.13
C ASP A 51 10.73 4.43 -3.68
N ILE A 52 9.92 4.89 -2.70
CA ILE A 52 10.28 4.83 -1.28
C ILE A 52 10.43 3.38 -0.81
N LEU A 53 9.49 2.50 -1.15
CA LEU A 53 9.57 1.08 -0.77
C LEU A 53 10.78 0.40 -1.43
N ASP A 54 11.09 0.72 -2.68
CA ASP A 54 12.26 0.18 -3.37
C ASP A 54 13.57 0.67 -2.74
N ALA A 55 13.64 1.92 -2.29
CA ALA A 55 14.77 2.44 -1.53
C ALA A 55 14.95 1.69 -0.20
N VAL A 56 13.87 1.51 0.56
CA VAL A 56 13.90 0.76 1.82
C VAL A 56 14.36 -0.68 1.60
N ILE A 57 13.80 -1.39 0.61
CA ILE A 57 14.17 -2.78 0.30
C ILE A 57 15.66 -2.88 -0.08
N ARG A 58 16.18 -1.91 -0.81
CA ARG A 58 17.59 -1.87 -1.24
C ARG A 58 18.55 -1.77 -0.05
N GLU A 59 18.19 -0.98 0.94
CA GLU A 59 19.05 -0.71 2.09
C GLU A 59 18.92 -1.74 3.24
N VAL A 60 17.69 -2.19 3.53
CA VAL A 60 17.45 -3.07 4.67
C VAL A 60 17.08 -4.51 4.29
N GLY A 61 16.92 -4.76 2.99
CA GLY A 61 16.52 -6.07 2.48
C GLY A 61 15.01 -6.30 2.47
N ARG A 62 14.62 -7.54 2.12
CA ARG A 62 13.20 -7.91 1.95
C ARG A 62 12.54 -8.48 3.21
N ASP A 63 13.30 -8.68 4.29
CA ASP A 63 12.76 -9.17 5.57
C ASP A 63 12.21 -8.00 6.40
N VAL A 64 11.23 -7.33 5.80
CA VAL A 64 10.57 -6.15 6.38
C VAL A 64 9.06 -6.36 6.41
N HIS A 65 8.40 -5.79 7.42
CA HIS A 65 6.95 -5.75 7.54
C HIS A 65 6.49 -4.29 7.40
N VAL A 66 5.69 -4.03 6.39
CA VAL A 66 5.15 -2.69 6.14
C VAL A 66 3.92 -2.46 7.01
N VAL A 67 3.90 -1.36 7.76
CA VAL A 67 2.76 -0.96 8.60
C VAL A 67 2.30 0.43 8.19
N ASP A 68 1.01 0.57 7.87
CA ASP A 68 0.38 1.84 7.55
C ASP A 68 -0.76 2.13 8.55
N PRO A 69 -0.56 3.08 9.49
CA PRO A 69 -1.55 3.42 10.50
C PRO A 69 -2.72 4.27 9.97
N PHE A 70 -2.66 4.70 8.70
CA PHE A 70 -3.70 5.48 8.02
C PHE A 70 -3.89 4.98 6.60
N VAL A 71 -4.25 3.72 6.47
CA VAL A 71 -4.19 2.98 5.20
C VAL A 71 -5.03 3.60 4.07
N GLY A 72 -6.10 4.31 4.39
CA GLY A 72 -6.95 5.01 3.42
C GLY A 72 -7.35 4.11 2.24
N SER A 73 -6.99 4.53 1.04
CA SER A 73 -7.27 3.74 -0.19
C SER A 73 -6.36 2.54 -0.40
N GLY A 74 -5.39 2.28 0.49
CA GLY A 74 -4.44 1.18 0.36
C GLY A 74 -3.39 1.37 -0.74
N THR A 75 -2.91 2.60 -0.95
CA THR A 75 -1.85 2.84 -1.95
C THR A 75 -0.55 2.15 -1.54
N VAL A 76 -0.12 2.33 -0.29
CA VAL A 76 1.08 1.67 0.27
C VAL A 76 0.90 0.16 0.29
N MET A 77 -0.28 -0.32 0.68
CA MET A 77 -0.63 -1.74 0.65
C MET A 77 -0.43 -2.35 -0.75
N THR A 78 -1.00 -1.70 -1.77
CA THR A 78 -0.90 -2.20 -3.16
C THR A 78 0.56 -2.31 -3.60
N GLU A 79 1.38 -1.34 -3.26
CA GLU A 79 2.81 -1.37 -3.58
C GLU A 79 3.59 -2.41 -2.76
N ALA A 80 3.21 -2.63 -1.50
CA ALA A 80 3.77 -3.71 -0.67
C ALA A 80 3.40 -5.10 -1.23
N MET A 81 2.13 -5.31 -1.61
CA MET A 81 1.65 -6.56 -2.23
C MET A 81 2.41 -6.88 -3.53
N ARG A 82 2.59 -5.89 -4.42
CA ARG A 82 3.35 -6.07 -5.67
C ARG A 82 4.79 -6.51 -5.45
N ARG A 83 5.37 -6.16 -4.29
CA ARG A 83 6.73 -6.54 -3.89
C ARG A 83 6.81 -7.81 -3.08
N GLY A 84 5.67 -8.41 -2.76
CA GLY A 84 5.63 -9.61 -1.94
C GLY A 84 5.96 -9.34 -0.46
N LEU A 85 5.74 -8.13 0.05
CA LEU A 85 6.01 -7.76 1.44
C LEU A 85 4.79 -7.99 2.33
N PRO A 86 4.97 -8.51 3.56
CA PRO A 86 3.90 -8.55 4.54
C PRO A 86 3.45 -7.12 4.91
N PHE A 87 2.14 -6.95 5.07
CA PHE A 87 1.52 -5.65 5.29
C PHE A 87 0.50 -5.69 6.43
N THR A 88 0.47 -4.63 7.24
CA THR A 88 -0.60 -4.38 8.21
C THR A 88 -1.13 -2.96 8.02
N GLY A 89 -2.43 -2.84 7.75
CA GLY A 89 -3.12 -1.57 7.63
C GLY A 89 -4.06 -1.32 8.80
N VAL A 90 -4.12 -0.06 9.25
CA VAL A 90 -5.07 0.42 10.26
C VAL A 90 -5.76 1.65 9.71
N ASP A 91 -7.06 1.78 9.92
CA ASP A 91 -7.80 3.01 9.61
C ASP A 91 -9.02 3.14 10.54
N ILE A 92 -9.43 4.37 10.80
CA ILE A 92 -10.66 4.69 11.53
C ILE A 92 -11.90 4.57 10.62
N ASN A 93 -11.71 4.75 9.31
CA ASN A 93 -12.80 4.72 8.35
C ASN A 93 -13.06 3.28 7.88
N PRO A 94 -14.23 2.69 8.18
CA PRO A 94 -14.57 1.34 7.73
C PRO A 94 -14.51 1.18 6.20
N LEU A 95 -14.81 2.24 5.44
CA LEU A 95 -14.72 2.21 3.97
C LEU A 95 -13.28 2.02 3.50
N ALA A 96 -12.28 2.54 4.22
CA ALA A 96 -10.88 2.31 3.93
C ALA A 96 -10.53 0.83 4.07
N ILE A 97 -10.92 0.21 5.18
CA ILE A 97 -10.70 -1.21 5.45
C ILE A 97 -11.37 -2.06 4.37
N LEU A 98 -12.66 -1.82 4.10
CA LEU A 98 -13.42 -2.50 3.07
C LEU A 98 -12.76 -2.42 1.68
N THR A 99 -12.27 -1.22 1.32
CA THR A 99 -11.55 -0.99 0.05
C THR A 99 -10.26 -1.80 -0.03
N CYS A 100 -9.50 -1.86 1.07
CA CYS A 100 -8.25 -2.60 1.15
C CYS A 100 -8.50 -4.11 1.07
N GLU A 101 -9.50 -4.63 1.77
CA GLU A 101 -9.90 -6.04 1.73
C GLU A 101 -10.33 -6.44 0.31
N ALA A 102 -11.17 -5.62 -0.35
CA ALA A 102 -11.58 -5.89 -1.72
C ALA A 102 -10.39 -5.91 -2.70
N LYS A 103 -9.43 -4.98 -2.56
CA LYS A 103 -8.20 -4.97 -3.37
C LYS A 103 -7.34 -6.22 -3.13
N ALA A 104 -7.21 -6.63 -1.87
CA ALA A 104 -6.45 -7.81 -1.51
C ALA A 104 -7.11 -9.09 -2.07
N ALA A 105 -8.45 -9.17 -2.07
CA ALA A 105 -9.19 -10.27 -2.68
C ALA A 105 -8.95 -10.35 -4.19
N VAL A 106 -9.00 -9.23 -4.88
CA VAL A 106 -8.74 -9.16 -6.33
C VAL A 106 -7.31 -9.57 -6.67
N ASP A 107 -6.33 -9.12 -5.88
CA ASP A 107 -4.93 -9.51 -6.04
C ASP A 107 -4.72 -11.02 -5.81
N ALA A 108 -5.49 -11.61 -4.90
CA ALA A 108 -5.52 -13.07 -4.67
C ALA A 108 -6.24 -13.86 -5.78
N GLY A 109 -6.78 -13.20 -6.80
CA GLY A 109 -7.45 -13.83 -7.94
C GLY A 109 -8.95 -14.09 -7.74
N VAL A 110 -9.56 -13.47 -6.73
CA VAL A 110 -11.01 -13.50 -6.55
C VAL A 110 -11.66 -12.57 -7.57
N ALA A 111 -12.70 -13.01 -8.25
CA ALA A 111 -13.45 -12.18 -9.19
C ALA A 111 -14.05 -10.95 -8.48
N LEU A 112 -14.04 -9.80 -9.15
CA LEU A 112 -14.39 -8.52 -8.53
C LEU A 112 -15.80 -8.51 -7.93
N ASP A 113 -16.77 -9.12 -8.63
CA ASP A 113 -18.14 -9.29 -8.17
C ASP A 113 -18.25 -10.12 -6.91
N THR A 114 -17.52 -11.23 -6.85
CA THR A 114 -17.45 -12.11 -5.67
C THR A 114 -16.70 -11.44 -4.53
N ALA A 115 -15.59 -10.75 -4.81
CA ALA A 115 -14.80 -10.05 -3.78
C ALA A 115 -15.63 -8.98 -3.05
N VAL A 116 -16.47 -8.24 -3.77
CA VAL A 116 -17.33 -7.20 -3.15
C VAL A 116 -18.43 -7.85 -2.29
N VAL A 117 -19.04 -8.93 -2.75
CA VAL A 117 -20.09 -9.64 -1.99
C VAL A 117 -19.52 -10.25 -0.71
N ASP A 118 -18.40 -10.95 -0.81
CA ASP A 118 -17.77 -11.62 0.33
C ASP A 118 -17.35 -10.62 1.43
N VAL A 119 -16.87 -9.44 1.03
CA VAL A 119 -16.48 -8.38 1.97
C VAL A 119 -17.70 -7.73 2.64
N LEU A 120 -18.85 -7.68 1.96
CA LEU A 120 -20.09 -7.14 2.54
C LEU A 120 -20.79 -8.15 3.48
N ASP A 121 -20.60 -9.45 3.27
CA ASP A 121 -21.32 -10.50 4.01
C ASP A 121 -20.59 -11.02 5.26
N GLY A 122 -19.36 -10.58 5.54
CA GLY A 122 -18.67 -10.96 6.77
C GLY A 122 -17.14 -10.94 6.73
N PRO A 123 -16.47 -11.34 7.80
CA PRO A 123 -15.01 -11.32 7.86
C PRO A 123 -14.43 -12.34 6.85
N VAL A 124 -14.00 -11.85 5.72
CA VAL A 124 -13.30 -12.64 4.73
C VAL A 124 -11.91 -12.94 5.27
N ALA A 125 -11.68 -14.19 5.65
CA ALA A 125 -10.33 -14.69 5.91
C ALA A 125 -9.59 -14.77 4.57
N LEU A 126 -9.19 -13.63 4.03
CA LEU A 126 -8.43 -13.56 2.80
C LEU A 126 -7.02 -14.09 3.06
N SER A 127 -6.72 -15.24 2.45
CA SER A 127 -5.36 -15.75 2.28
C SER A 127 -4.64 -14.87 1.26
N CYS A 128 -4.29 -13.65 1.65
CA CYS A 128 -3.48 -12.78 0.82
C CYS A 128 -2.08 -13.36 0.63
N ARG A 129 -1.59 -13.27 -0.57
CA ARG A 129 -0.16 -13.37 -0.89
C ARG A 129 0.43 -11.94 -0.97
N PRO A 130 1.33 -11.60 -0.13
CA PRO A 130 1.76 -12.01 1.19
C PRO A 130 0.74 -11.62 2.26
N LYS A 131 0.88 -12.15 3.47
CA LYS A 131 -0.03 -11.97 4.62
C LYS A 131 -0.36 -10.49 4.87
N CYS A 132 -1.50 -10.02 4.36
CA CYS A 132 -2.06 -8.73 4.73
C CYS A 132 -2.95 -8.89 5.95
N SER A 133 -2.85 -7.99 6.91
CA SER A 133 -3.77 -7.91 8.05
C SER A 133 -4.33 -6.50 8.15
N PHE A 134 -5.63 -6.41 8.42
CA PHE A 134 -6.32 -5.14 8.59
C PHE A 134 -6.94 -5.12 9.99
N LYS A 135 -6.84 -3.98 10.66
CA LYS A 135 -7.44 -3.78 11.98
C LYS A 135 -8.23 -2.48 11.97
N PRO A 136 -9.53 -2.53 12.25
CA PRO A 136 -10.27 -1.31 12.55
C PRO A 136 -9.73 -0.71 13.86
N LEU A 137 -9.63 0.61 13.92
CA LEU A 137 -9.10 1.31 15.10
C LEU A 137 -10.09 1.28 16.27
N PHE A 138 -11.40 1.06 15.97
CA PHE A 138 -12.47 0.96 16.97
C PHE A 138 -13.38 -0.22 16.60
N VAL A 139 -13.63 -1.08 17.59
CA VAL A 139 -14.71 -2.05 17.64
C VAL A 139 -15.80 -1.47 18.52
#